data_a40d339c862ab049b5c18541b0945e2b
#
_entry.id   a40d339c862ab049b5c18541b0945e2b
#
_cell.length_a   1.000
_cell.length_b   1.000
_cell.length_c   1.000
_cell.angle_alpha   90.00
_cell.angle_beta   90.00
_cell.angle_gamma   90.00
#
_symmetry.space_group_name_H-M   'P 1'
#
loop_
_entity.id
_entity.type
_entity.pdbx_description
1 polymer ?
#
loop_
_entity_poly.entity_id
_entity_poly.type
_entity_poly.pdbx_seq_one_letter_code
_entity_poly.pdbx_strand_id
1 'polypeptide(L)'
;MVTALVLTAAMLTGCGSTAGNGNASQSAQASTSAATQTTESSAAATESATAETAATQETAAETQTGDTTAESGKTLVVYYSASGTTKRVATAIADAAGADLYEITPVEPYTSDDLNWNNSSSRVSREHDDESLRDIALTEITPADWDSYDTVLIGYPIWWGIAAWPVDNFVKGNDFTGKTVIPFCTSASSGLGDSGNLLEEMAGTGDWQEGHRFSSGASDADAADWVASLDLNE
;
A
#
# COMPACT_ATOMS: atom_id res chain seq x y z
N MET A 1 -2.05 -48.44 39.17
CA MET A 1 -0.97 -48.01 40.06
C MET A 1 -0.94 -46.51 40.08
N VAL A 2 -1.31 -46.00 41.22
CA VAL A 2 -1.41 -44.58 41.55
C VAL A 2 -0.03 -44.08 41.96
N THR A 3 0.44 -42.94 41.46
CA THR A 3 1.39 -42.16 42.19
C THR A 3 1.18 -40.68 41.92
N ALA A 4 0.61 -40.05 42.93
CA ALA A 4 0.54 -38.60 43.09
C ALA A 4 1.87 -38.11 43.67
N LEU A 5 2.35 -36.93 43.26
CA LEU A 5 3.31 -36.18 44.04
C LEU A 5 3.03 -34.67 43.98
N VAL A 6 2.93 -34.17 45.16
CA VAL A 6 2.46 -32.97 45.80
C VAL A 6 3.47 -31.80 45.66
N LEU A 7 2.89 -30.60 45.51
CA LEU A 7 3.22 -29.24 45.98
C LEU A 7 4.66 -28.90 46.44
N THR A 8 5.14 -27.72 46.03
CA THR A 8 5.59 -26.69 46.98
C THR A 8 5.47 -25.27 46.41
N ALA A 9 4.74 -24.45 47.14
CA ALA A 9 4.67 -22.99 47.00
C ALA A 9 5.83 -22.33 47.72
N ALA A 10 6.41 -21.27 47.20
CA ALA A 10 7.23 -20.35 47.93
C ALA A 10 6.86 -18.91 47.61
N MET A 11 6.23 -18.26 48.57
CA MET A 11 6.04 -16.80 48.65
C MET A 11 7.34 -16.13 49.16
N LEU A 12 7.72 -15.04 48.52
CA LEU A 12 8.56 -14.03 49.13
C LEU A 12 7.98 -12.64 48.90
N THR A 13 7.48 -12.10 50.01
CA THR A 13 7.13 -10.70 50.27
C THR A 13 8.41 -9.87 50.42
N GLY A 14 8.44 -8.69 49.83
CA GLY A 14 9.48 -7.69 50.04
C GLY A 14 8.93 -6.28 49.83
N CYS A 15 8.50 -5.65 50.93
CA CYS A 15 8.20 -4.22 51.04
C CYS A 15 9.50 -3.41 51.07
N GLY A 16 9.47 -2.24 50.41
CA GLY A 16 10.51 -1.23 50.55
C GLY A 16 10.03 0.12 50.00
N SER A 17 9.42 0.90 50.92
CA SER A 17 9.10 2.32 50.72
C SER A 17 10.36 3.17 50.91
N THR A 18 10.56 4.22 50.13
CA THR A 18 11.07 5.51 50.64
C THR A 18 10.70 6.65 49.68
N ALA A 19 10.19 7.68 50.32
CA ALA A 19 9.74 8.96 49.75
C ALA A 19 10.94 9.96 49.65
N GLY A 20 10.75 11.00 48.84
CA GLY A 20 11.63 12.20 48.82
C GLY A 20 11.32 13.02 47.57
N ASN A 21 10.41 13.89 47.60
CA ASN A 21 10.40 15.32 47.84
C ASN A 21 11.09 16.19 46.78
N GLY A 22 10.28 16.90 46.01
CA GLY A 22 10.20 18.35 45.91
C GLY A 22 11.13 19.05 44.93
N ASN A 23 10.63 19.69 43.95
CA ASN A 23 10.58 21.16 43.90
C ASN A 23 9.89 21.69 42.64
N ALA A 24 9.00 22.61 42.85
CA ALA A 24 8.36 23.41 41.83
C ALA A 24 9.30 24.56 41.41
N SER A 25 9.21 24.94 40.12
CA SER A 25 9.37 26.35 39.75
C SER A 25 8.71 26.63 38.42
N GLN A 26 7.74 27.50 38.49
CA GLN A 26 7.06 28.22 37.44
C GLN A 26 8.04 29.08 36.64
N SER A 27 7.77 29.27 35.38
CA SER A 27 7.78 30.60 34.77
C SER A 27 7.02 30.58 33.48
N ALA A 28 5.90 31.27 33.50
CA ALA A 28 5.15 31.73 32.36
C ALA A 28 5.88 32.93 31.75
N GLN A 29 5.88 33.03 30.43
CA GLN A 29 5.85 34.33 29.76
C GLN A 29 5.18 34.21 28.41
N ALA A 30 4.04 34.85 28.33
CA ALA A 30 3.33 35.23 27.13
C ALA A 30 4.04 36.39 26.46
N SER A 31 4.06 36.41 25.15
CA SER A 31 4.22 37.65 24.38
C SER A 31 3.37 37.59 23.13
N THR A 32 2.34 38.37 23.14
CA THR A 32 1.50 38.86 22.07
C THR A 32 2.24 39.87 21.19
N SER A 33 1.98 39.85 19.89
CA SER A 33 1.83 41.01 18.98
C SER A 33 1.62 40.48 17.58
N ALA A 34 0.45 40.59 17.03
CA ALA A 34 -0.21 41.70 16.37
C ALA A 34 0.19 41.84 14.90
N ALA A 35 -0.72 41.44 14.09
CA ALA A 35 -1.33 42.00 12.89
C ALA A 35 -0.58 43.10 12.11
N THR A 36 -0.54 42.92 10.80
CA THR A 36 -0.88 44.02 9.87
C THR A 36 -1.32 43.44 8.53
N GLN A 37 -2.51 43.83 8.14
CA GLN A 37 -3.13 43.74 6.81
C GLN A 37 -2.39 44.67 5.84
N THR A 38 -2.51 44.39 4.56
CA THR A 38 -2.93 45.35 3.53
C THR A 38 -2.87 44.67 2.17
N THR A 39 -4.01 44.39 1.59
CA THR A 39 -4.75 45.03 0.48
C THR A 39 -4.10 44.95 -0.91
N GLU A 40 -4.95 44.29 -1.76
CA GLU A 40 -5.50 44.81 -3.05
C GLU A 40 -4.50 45.08 -4.17
N SER A 41 -4.74 44.61 -5.37
CA SER A 41 -5.72 45.02 -6.36
C SER A 41 -5.44 44.27 -7.67
N SER A 42 -6.41 43.60 -8.25
CA SER A 42 -7.25 44.03 -9.37
C SER A 42 -6.66 43.92 -10.78
N ALA A 43 -7.42 43.15 -11.57
CA ALA A 43 -7.90 43.39 -12.94
C ALA A 43 -6.83 43.36 -14.06
N ALA A 44 -7.09 42.85 -15.21
CA ALA A 44 -8.22 42.65 -16.08
C ALA A 44 -7.74 41.90 -17.34
N ALA A 45 -8.55 41.00 -17.81
CA ALA A 45 -9.05 40.83 -19.15
C ALA A 45 -8.27 41.41 -20.36
N THR A 46 -8.07 40.56 -21.37
CA THR A 46 -8.55 40.91 -22.72
C THR A 46 -8.57 39.64 -23.59
N GLU A 47 -9.72 39.41 -24.19
CA GLU A 47 -10.01 38.49 -25.29
C GLU A 47 -9.15 38.78 -26.50
N SER A 48 -8.90 37.77 -27.30
CA SER A 48 -9.21 37.85 -28.73
C SER A 48 -9.16 36.48 -29.38
N ALA A 49 -10.27 36.18 -29.98
CA ALA A 49 -10.54 35.07 -30.89
C ALA A 49 -9.91 35.33 -32.27
N THR A 50 -9.81 34.29 -33.07
CA THR A 50 -10.18 34.15 -34.48
C THR A 50 -9.23 33.16 -35.15
N ALA A 51 -9.77 32.13 -35.58
CA ALA A 51 -10.33 31.57 -36.80
C ALA A 51 -9.37 30.63 -37.52
N GLU A 52 -9.83 29.40 -37.62
CA GLU A 52 -10.14 28.64 -38.87
C GLU A 52 -9.10 28.64 -39.99
N THR A 53 -8.60 27.45 -40.29
CA THR A 53 -8.62 26.96 -41.71
C THR A 53 -8.49 25.43 -41.72
N ALA A 54 -9.50 24.82 -42.28
CA ALA A 54 -9.51 23.42 -42.68
C ALA A 54 -8.68 23.22 -43.96
N ALA A 55 -7.96 22.12 -44.03
CA ALA A 55 -7.50 21.55 -45.29
C ALA A 55 -7.47 20.03 -45.18
N THR A 56 -8.29 19.46 -45.98
CA THR A 56 -8.57 18.07 -46.30
C THR A 56 -7.44 17.45 -47.13
N GLN A 57 -7.42 16.11 -47.09
CA GLN A 57 -6.79 15.13 -48.01
C GLN A 57 -5.40 14.64 -47.62
N GLU A 58 -5.02 13.36 -47.73
CA GLU A 58 -5.50 12.29 -48.62
C GLU A 58 -5.03 10.93 -48.09
N THR A 59 -5.80 9.92 -48.37
CA THR A 59 -5.61 8.50 -48.16
C THR A 59 -4.30 7.99 -48.74
N ALA A 60 -3.52 7.29 -47.91
CA ALA A 60 -2.58 6.29 -48.37
C ALA A 60 -2.78 5.04 -47.51
N ALA A 61 -3.44 4.05 -48.05
CA ALA A 61 -3.47 2.70 -47.53
C ALA A 61 -2.08 2.08 -47.74
N GLU A 62 -1.28 1.98 -46.73
CA GLU A 62 -0.16 1.05 -46.71
C GLU A 62 -0.58 -0.19 -45.94
N THR A 63 -0.72 -1.26 -46.70
CA THR A 63 -0.80 -2.63 -46.23
C THR A 63 0.49 -2.96 -45.45
N GLN A 64 0.44 -2.83 -44.17
CA GLN A 64 1.50 -3.42 -43.32
C GLN A 64 1.12 -4.87 -43.08
N THR A 65 1.89 -5.73 -43.73
CA THR A 65 2.06 -7.15 -43.44
C THR A 65 2.27 -7.31 -41.93
N GLY A 66 1.36 -8.09 -41.32
CA GLY A 66 1.42 -8.41 -39.90
C GLY A 66 2.75 -9.08 -39.54
N ASP A 67 3.56 -8.36 -38.83
CA ASP A 67 4.54 -8.92 -37.92
C ASP A 67 3.75 -9.22 -36.65
N THR A 68 3.43 -10.49 -36.44
CA THR A 68 2.88 -10.99 -35.18
C THR A 68 4.06 -11.07 -34.20
N THR A 69 4.56 -9.95 -33.76
CA THR A 69 5.22 -9.86 -32.46
C THR A 69 4.14 -10.25 -31.46
N ALA A 70 4.31 -11.37 -30.77
CA ALA A 70 3.55 -11.66 -29.59
C ALA A 70 3.58 -10.37 -28.74
N GLU A 71 2.43 -9.69 -28.56
CA GLU A 71 2.35 -8.59 -27.63
C GLU A 71 2.72 -9.18 -26.28
N SER A 72 3.88 -8.78 -25.76
CA SER A 72 4.27 -9.07 -24.41
C SER A 72 3.13 -8.55 -23.51
N GLY A 73 2.61 -9.41 -22.63
CA GLY A 73 1.45 -9.12 -21.83
C GLY A 73 1.61 -7.83 -21.04
N LYS A 74 0.52 -7.07 -20.91
CA LYS A 74 0.53 -5.80 -20.16
C LYS A 74 0.64 -6.06 -18.66
N THR A 75 1.56 -5.39 -17.99
CA THR A 75 1.78 -5.55 -16.54
C THR A 75 1.18 -4.38 -15.77
N LEU A 76 0.51 -4.68 -14.65
CA LEU A 76 0.01 -3.71 -13.68
C LEU A 76 0.67 -3.92 -12.32
N VAL A 77 1.18 -2.86 -11.72
CA VAL A 77 1.62 -2.86 -10.31
C VAL A 77 0.51 -2.24 -9.46
N VAL A 78 -0.15 -3.07 -8.68
CA VAL A 78 -1.17 -2.67 -7.71
C VAL A 78 -0.53 -2.60 -6.33
N TYR A 79 -0.83 -1.58 -5.53
CA TYR A 79 -0.31 -1.53 -4.18
C TYR A 79 -1.24 -0.82 -3.19
N TYR A 80 -1.13 -1.21 -1.93
CA TYR A 80 -1.60 -0.44 -0.78
C TYR A 80 -0.42 0.07 0.04
N SER A 81 -0.48 1.32 0.48
CA SER A 81 0.59 1.90 1.30
C SER A 81 0.03 2.87 2.34
N ALA A 82 0.12 2.52 3.62
CA ALA A 82 -0.33 3.37 4.71
C ALA A 82 0.70 4.46 5.09
N SER A 83 1.99 4.17 4.99
CA SER A 83 3.09 5.04 5.43
C SER A 83 4.02 5.52 4.30
N GLY A 84 3.72 5.18 3.05
CA GLY A 84 4.53 5.54 1.89
C GLY A 84 5.64 4.54 1.54
N THR A 85 5.99 3.59 2.40
CA THR A 85 7.07 2.63 2.14
C THR A 85 6.75 1.72 0.96
N THR A 86 5.58 1.09 0.94
CA THR A 86 5.15 0.22 -0.15
C THR A 86 4.98 1.01 -1.45
N LYS A 87 4.44 2.24 -1.37
CA LYS A 87 4.33 3.15 -2.53
C LYS A 87 5.67 3.36 -3.22
N ARG A 88 6.72 3.69 -2.45
CA ARG A 88 8.06 3.91 -3.00
C ARG A 88 8.59 2.65 -3.72
N VAL A 89 8.45 1.49 -3.10
CA VAL A 89 8.88 0.20 -3.70
C VAL A 89 8.05 -0.12 -4.95
N ALA A 90 6.73 0.04 -4.88
CA ALA A 90 5.82 -0.19 -6.02
C ALA A 90 6.12 0.72 -7.20
N THR A 91 6.45 2.00 -6.94
CA THR A 91 6.86 2.94 -8.00
C THR A 91 8.15 2.48 -8.67
N ALA A 92 9.17 2.08 -7.88
CA ALA A 92 10.43 1.58 -8.43
C ALA A 92 10.24 0.28 -9.25
N ILE A 93 9.34 -0.61 -8.81
CA ILE A 93 8.97 -1.82 -9.56
C ILE A 93 8.29 -1.44 -10.88
N ALA A 94 7.31 -0.54 -10.85
CA ALA A 94 6.60 -0.11 -12.04
C ALA A 94 7.54 0.55 -13.06
N ASP A 95 8.44 1.42 -12.59
CA ASP A 95 9.45 2.07 -13.44
C ASP A 95 10.40 1.04 -14.08
N ALA A 96 10.84 0.03 -13.30
CA ALA A 96 11.73 -1.01 -13.80
C ALA A 96 11.05 -1.97 -14.78
N ALA A 97 9.77 -2.28 -14.57
CA ALA A 97 8.98 -3.18 -15.41
C ALA A 97 8.37 -2.46 -16.63
N GLY A 98 8.38 -1.13 -16.69
CA GLY A 98 7.60 -0.36 -17.67
C GLY A 98 6.08 -0.58 -17.51
N ALA A 99 5.63 -0.81 -16.28
CA ALA A 99 4.26 -1.20 -15.95
C ALA A 99 3.40 -0.02 -15.53
N ASP A 100 2.08 -0.14 -15.70
CA ASP A 100 1.12 0.80 -15.12
C ASP A 100 1.08 0.64 -13.58
N LEU A 101 0.73 1.72 -12.88
CA LEU A 101 0.71 1.76 -11.41
C LEU A 101 -0.69 2.09 -10.89
N TYR A 102 -1.20 1.32 -9.94
CA TYR A 102 -2.51 1.52 -9.31
C TYR A 102 -2.43 1.50 -7.78
N GLU A 103 -2.93 2.54 -7.13
CA GLU A 103 -2.98 2.64 -5.66
C GLU A 103 -4.34 2.21 -5.12
N ILE A 104 -4.37 1.18 -4.29
CA ILE A 104 -5.56 0.81 -3.52
C ILE A 104 -5.81 1.90 -2.48
N THR A 105 -6.94 2.60 -2.60
CA THR A 105 -7.26 3.75 -1.76
C THR A 105 -8.51 3.46 -0.93
N PRO A 106 -8.39 3.32 0.40
CA PRO A 106 -9.54 3.25 1.29
C PRO A 106 -10.39 4.54 1.24
N VAL A 107 -11.72 4.40 1.33
CA VAL A 107 -12.64 5.54 1.46
C VAL A 107 -12.29 6.39 2.69
N GLU A 108 -11.89 5.71 3.77
CA GLU A 108 -11.36 6.35 4.98
C GLU A 108 -9.87 5.99 5.12
N PRO A 109 -8.94 6.86 4.67
CA PRO A 109 -7.50 6.59 4.79
C PRO A 109 -7.07 6.47 6.25
N TYR A 110 -6.06 5.63 6.50
CA TYR A 110 -5.48 5.51 7.83
C TYR A 110 -4.60 6.71 8.15
N THR A 111 -4.85 7.33 9.29
CA THR A 111 -3.98 8.36 9.87
C THR A 111 -2.83 7.73 10.66
N SER A 112 -1.85 8.52 11.06
CA SER A 112 -0.76 8.04 11.94
C SER A 112 -1.27 7.53 13.30
N ASP A 113 -2.36 8.11 13.81
CA ASP A 113 -2.98 7.66 15.06
C ASP A 113 -3.71 6.32 14.86
N ASP A 114 -4.35 6.12 13.71
CA ASP A 114 -4.98 4.85 13.33
C ASP A 114 -3.97 3.71 13.21
N LEU A 115 -2.75 4.02 12.79
CA LEU A 115 -1.66 3.04 12.61
C LEU A 115 -0.85 2.76 13.88
N ASN A 116 -1.19 3.37 15.02
CA ASN A 116 -0.49 3.16 16.28
C ASN A 116 -0.83 1.81 16.91
N TRP A 117 -0.19 0.75 16.43
CA TRP A 117 -0.36 -0.63 16.91
C TRP A 117 0.02 -0.85 18.39
N ASN A 118 0.70 0.11 19.06
CA ASN A 118 0.93 0.08 20.50
C ASN A 118 -0.27 0.59 21.32
N ASN A 119 -1.24 1.20 20.67
CA ASN A 119 -2.48 1.67 21.29
C ASN A 119 -3.62 0.69 20.93
N SER A 120 -4.11 -0.06 21.92
CA SER A 120 -5.20 -1.02 21.72
C SER A 120 -6.52 -0.37 21.25
N SER A 121 -6.66 0.95 21.40
CA SER A 121 -7.83 1.71 20.94
C SER A 121 -7.65 2.29 19.53
N SER A 122 -6.48 2.15 18.92
CA SER A 122 -6.28 2.60 17.53
C SER A 122 -7.14 1.79 16.56
N ARG A 123 -7.38 2.34 15.38
CA ARG A 123 -8.17 1.68 14.35
C ARG A 123 -7.56 0.33 13.98
N VAL A 124 -6.28 0.29 13.65
CA VAL A 124 -5.60 -0.92 13.21
C VAL A 124 -5.54 -2.00 14.31
N SER A 125 -5.45 -1.62 15.60
CA SER A 125 -5.47 -2.60 16.71
C SER A 125 -6.86 -3.19 16.91
N ARG A 126 -7.92 -2.38 16.79
CA ARG A 126 -9.30 -2.88 16.88
C ARG A 126 -9.65 -3.80 15.71
N GLU A 127 -9.20 -3.45 14.49
CA GLU A 127 -9.36 -4.29 13.30
C GLU A 127 -8.55 -5.60 13.39
N HIS A 128 -7.42 -5.59 14.10
CA HIS A 128 -6.69 -6.80 14.40
C HIS A 128 -7.46 -7.71 15.36
N ASP A 129 -8.04 -7.15 16.43
CA ASP A 129 -8.73 -7.90 17.48
C ASP A 129 -10.11 -8.39 17.03
N ASP A 130 -10.76 -7.69 16.10
CA ASP A 130 -12.08 -8.02 15.54
C ASP A 130 -12.02 -8.01 14.01
N GLU A 131 -11.97 -9.20 13.42
CA GLU A 131 -11.88 -9.39 11.96
C GLU A 131 -13.09 -8.84 11.21
N SER A 132 -14.24 -8.71 11.85
CA SER A 132 -15.43 -8.13 11.22
C SER A 132 -15.27 -6.65 10.87
N LEU A 133 -14.27 -5.98 11.45
CA LEU A 133 -13.90 -4.59 11.16
C LEU A 133 -12.95 -4.45 9.98
N ARG A 134 -12.44 -5.55 9.41
CA ARG A 134 -11.48 -5.55 8.29
C ARG A 134 -12.13 -5.40 6.91
N ASP A 135 -13.43 -5.24 6.85
CA ASP A 135 -14.15 -4.94 5.60
C ASP A 135 -13.94 -3.46 5.23
N ILE A 136 -12.78 -3.17 4.63
CA ILE A 136 -12.34 -1.80 4.34
C ILE A 136 -12.87 -1.36 2.98
N ALA A 137 -13.84 -0.45 2.96
CA ALA A 137 -14.38 0.11 1.73
C ALA A 137 -13.29 0.87 0.93
N LEU A 138 -13.22 0.60 -0.36
CA LEU A 138 -12.29 1.23 -1.31
C LEU A 138 -13.01 2.29 -2.14
N THR A 139 -12.29 3.33 -2.53
CA THR A 139 -12.82 4.39 -3.42
C THR A 139 -13.13 3.85 -4.80
N GLU A 140 -12.30 2.94 -5.27
CA GLU A 140 -12.43 2.21 -6.52
C GLU A 140 -11.86 0.80 -6.30
N ILE A 141 -12.56 -0.22 -6.79
CA ILE A 141 -12.14 -1.61 -6.60
C ILE A 141 -11.38 -2.10 -7.83
N THR A 142 -11.91 -1.83 -9.02
CA THR A 142 -11.36 -2.36 -10.26
C THR A 142 -10.64 -1.25 -11.04
N PRO A 143 -9.35 -1.41 -11.33
CA PRO A 143 -8.62 -0.47 -12.18
C PRO A 143 -9.24 -0.34 -13.57
N ALA A 144 -9.11 0.84 -14.18
CA ALA A 144 -9.44 1.00 -15.58
C ALA A 144 -8.65 -0.01 -16.44
N ASP A 145 -9.25 -0.48 -17.52
CA ASP A 145 -8.63 -1.42 -18.45
C ASP A 145 -8.14 -2.73 -17.80
N TRP A 146 -8.74 -3.15 -16.67
CA TRP A 146 -8.37 -4.35 -15.91
C TRP A 146 -8.16 -5.59 -16.78
N ASP A 147 -9.06 -5.79 -17.76
CA ASP A 147 -9.02 -6.96 -18.65
C ASP A 147 -7.82 -6.96 -19.61
N SER A 148 -7.16 -5.81 -19.78
CA SER A 148 -5.99 -5.69 -20.66
C SER A 148 -4.67 -6.11 -20.03
N TYR A 149 -4.66 -6.40 -18.72
CA TYR A 149 -3.46 -6.81 -18.00
C TYR A 149 -3.38 -8.34 -17.91
N ASP A 150 -2.25 -8.90 -18.27
CA ASP A 150 -1.95 -10.33 -18.16
C ASP A 150 -1.15 -10.64 -16.90
N THR A 151 -0.36 -9.69 -16.42
CA THR A 151 0.43 -9.81 -15.19
C THR A 151 0.07 -8.72 -14.19
N VAL A 152 -0.14 -9.12 -12.93
CA VAL A 152 -0.46 -8.21 -11.82
C VAL A 152 0.52 -8.43 -10.66
N LEU A 153 1.33 -7.41 -10.36
CA LEU A 153 2.19 -7.39 -9.19
C LEU A 153 1.43 -6.72 -8.04
N ILE A 154 1.19 -7.43 -6.93
CA ILE A 154 0.38 -6.90 -5.81
C ILE A 154 1.26 -6.61 -4.60
N GLY A 155 1.37 -5.33 -4.21
CA GLY A 155 2.20 -4.83 -3.15
C GLY A 155 1.44 -4.40 -1.89
N TYR A 156 1.95 -4.79 -0.70
CA TYR A 156 1.33 -4.44 0.58
C TYR A 156 2.33 -4.41 1.74
N PRO A 157 2.04 -3.65 2.80
CA PRO A 157 2.77 -3.80 4.05
C PRO A 157 2.25 -5.03 4.82
N ILE A 158 3.14 -5.69 5.58
CA ILE A 158 2.73 -6.76 6.48
C ILE A 158 2.17 -6.17 7.77
N TRP A 159 0.92 -6.52 8.09
CA TRP A 159 0.25 -6.25 9.36
C TRP A 159 -0.02 -7.55 10.09
N TRP A 160 0.53 -7.73 11.30
CA TRP A 160 0.40 -8.97 12.10
C TRP A 160 0.63 -10.27 11.32
N GLY A 161 1.57 -10.27 10.37
CA GLY A 161 1.99 -11.46 9.62
C GLY A 161 1.19 -11.75 8.36
N ILE A 162 0.18 -10.94 8.03
CA ILE A 162 -0.64 -11.05 6.81
C ILE A 162 -0.61 -9.73 6.01
N ALA A 163 -1.22 -9.71 4.83
CA ALA A 163 -1.39 -8.49 4.06
C ALA A 163 -2.26 -7.48 4.81
N ALA A 164 -1.97 -6.18 4.64
CA ALA A 164 -2.81 -5.12 5.18
C ALA A 164 -4.24 -5.22 4.64
N TRP A 165 -5.24 -5.09 5.52
CA TRP A 165 -6.66 -5.36 5.24
C TRP A 165 -7.25 -4.68 3.99
N PRO A 166 -6.85 -3.46 3.58
CA PRO A 166 -7.39 -2.85 2.37
C PRO A 166 -7.17 -3.67 1.10
N VAL A 167 -6.17 -4.56 1.07
CA VAL A 167 -5.89 -5.43 -0.09
C VAL A 167 -6.95 -6.53 -0.24
N ASP A 168 -7.57 -6.95 0.85
CA ASP A 168 -8.57 -8.03 0.85
C ASP A 168 -9.75 -7.71 -0.07
N ASN A 169 -10.28 -6.49 0.01
CA ASN A 169 -11.43 -6.08 -0.82
C ASN A 169 -11.05 -5.86 -2.27
N PHE A 170 -9.81 -5.51 -2.55
CA PHE A 170 -9.31 -5.46 -3.92
C PHE A 170 -9.28 -6.87 -4.55
N VAL A 171 -8.70 -7.85 -3.87
CA VAL A 171 -8.59 -9.22 -4.43
C VAL A 171 -9.94 -9.93 -4.50
N LYS A 172 -10.84 -9.70 -3.54
CA LYS A 172 -12.21 -10.23 -3.57
C LYS A 172 -13.08 -9.62 -4.66
N GLY A 173 -12.79 -8.39 -5.04
CA GLY A 173 -13.62 -7.62 -5.97
C GLY A 173 -13.18 -7.70 -7.43
N ASN A 174 -12.06 -8.36 -7.74
CA ASN A 174 -11.53 -8.50 -9.09
C ASN A 174 -11.41 -9.97 -9.52
N ASP A 175 -11.65 -10.23 -10.78
CA ASP A 175 -11.43 -11.56 -11.38
C ASP A 175 -10.00 -11.64 -11.96
N PHE A 176 -9.21 -12.55 -11.45
CA PHE A 176 -7.82 -12.78 -11.88
C PHE A 176 -7.70 -13.94 -12.89
N THR A 177 -8.80 -14.48 -13.41
CA THR A 177 -8.77 -15.57 -14.40
C THR A 177 -7.89 -15.20 -15.59
N GLY A 178 -6.90 -16.06 -15.87
CA GLY A 178 -5.95 -15.89 -16.99
C GLY A 178 -4.83 -14.89 -16.70
N LYS A 179 -4.74 -14.34 -15.48
CA LYS A 179 -3.66 -13.43 -15.08
C LYS A 179 -2.62 -14.14 -14.22
N THR A 180 -1.35 -13.83 -14.47
CA THR A 180 -0.26 -14.17 -13.56
C THR A 180 -0.22 -13.14 -12.43
N VAL A 181 -0.24 -13.60 -11.18
CA VAL A 181 -0.28 -12.71 -9.99
C VAL A 181 0.95 -12.96 -9.14
N ILE A 182 1.74 -11.91 -8.90
CA ILE A 182 2.97 -12.01 -8.12
C ILE A 182 2.90 -11.06 -6.93
N PRO A 183 2.72 -11.56 -5.71
CA PRO A 183 2.66 -10.72 -4.52
C PRO A 183 4.06 -10.20 -4.13
N PHE A 184 4.11 -8.98 -3.61
CA PHE A 184 5.30 -8.49 -2.91
C PHE A 184 4.90 -7.74 -1.64
N CYS A 185 5.72 -7.82 -0.63
CA CYS A 185 5.43 -7.10 0.61
C CYS A 185 6.57 -6.19 1.05
N THR A 186 6.23 -5.21 1.87
CA THR A 186 7.21 -4.42 2.62
C THR A 186 7.05 -4.68 4.12
N SER A 187 8.15 -4.89 4.81
CA SER A 187 8.13 -5.07 6.26
C SER A 187 9.45 -4.63 6.90
N ALA A 188 9.41 -4.25 8.19
CA ALA A 188 10.63 -3.94 8.93
C ALA A 188 11.45 -5.21 9.21
N SER A 189 10.80 -6.30 9.60
CA SER A 189 11.48 -7.55 10.02
C SER A 189 10.75 -8.82 9.65
N SER A 190 9.42 -8.79 9.46
CA SER A 190 8.63 -9.98 9.08
C SER A 190 8.96 -10.43 7.66
N GLY A 191 8.90 -11.74 7.42
CA GLY A 191 8.89 -12.30 6.07
C GLY A 191 7.56 -12.07 5.36
N LEU A 192 7.43 -12.57 4.13
CA LEU A 192 6.16 -12.64 3.39
C LEU A 192 5.15 -13.55 4.12
N GLY A 193 5.64 -14.62 4.75
CA GLY A 193 4.80 -15.62 5.41
C GLY A 193 3.80 -16.23 4.42
N ASP A 194 2.60 -16.52 4.90
CA ASP A 194 1.50 -17.04 4.08
C ASP A 194 0.65 -15.93 3.44
N SER A 195 1.07 -14.66 3.51
CA SER A 195 0.21 -13.55 3.07
C SER A 195 -0.20 -13.63 1.60
N GLY A 196 0.68 -14.12 0.72
CA GLY A 196 0.36 -14.36 -0.69
C GLY A 196 -0.70 -15.45 -0.87
N ASN A 197 -0.54 -16.60 -0.21
CA ASN A 197 -1.49 -17.73 -0.27
C ASN A 197 -2.87 -17.34 0.28
N LEU A 198 -2.92 -16.53 1.33
CA LEU A 198 -4.18 -16.02 1.88
C LEU A 198 -4.90 -15.08 0.90
N LEU A 199 -4.16 -14.27 0.15
CA LEU A 199 -4.75 -13.43 -0.90
C LEU A 199 -5.23 -14.27 -2.08
N GLU A 200 -4.48 -15.30 -2.49
CA GLU A 200 -4.88 -16.27 -3.51
C GLU A 200 -6.21 -16.96 -3.14
N GLU A 201 -6.32 -17.46 -1.90
CA GLU A 201 -7.55 -18.06 -1.40
C GLU A 201 -8.74 -17.10 -1.43
N MET A 202 -8.51 -15.83 -1.10
CA MET A 202 -9.55 -14.79 -1.14
C MET A 202 -9.96 -14.41 -2.55
N ALA A 203 -9.01 -14.35 -3.49
CA ALA A 203 -9.27 -14.05 -4.90
C ALA A 203 -9.99 -15.21 -5.60
N GLY A 204 -9.63 -16.45 -5.28
CA GLY A 204 -10.21 -17.66 -5.85
C GLY A 204 -9.93 -17.91 -7.33
N THR A 205 -9.24 -17.01 -8.01
CA THR A 205 -8.85 -17.07 -9.41
C THR A 205 -7.44 -16.52 -9.63
N GLY A 206 -6.82 -16.81 -10.79
CA GLY A 206 -5.48 -16.36 -11.15
C GLY A 206 -4.41 -17.44 -10.96
N ASP A 207 -3.25 -17.24 -11.60
CA ASP A 207 -2.06 -18.06 -11.46
C ASP A 207 -1.07 -17.34 -10.53
N TRP A 208 -1.19 -17.65 -9.22
CA TRP A 208 -0.42 -16.99 -8.16
C TRP A 208 0.97 -17.61 -8.04
N GLN A 209 1.98 -16.75 -8.08
CA GLN A 209 3.38 -17.10 -8.03
C GLN A 209 3.99 -16.85 -6.65
N GLU A 210 5.19 -17.37 -6.43
CA GLU A 210 5.96 -17.06 -5.23
C GLU A 210 6.22 -15.55 -5.13
N GLY A 211 5.89 -14.98 -3.99
CA GLY A 211 6.05 -13.57 -3.75
C GLY A 211 7.42 -13.18 -3.24
N HIS A 212 7.66 -11.85 -3.17
CA HIS A 212 8.92 -11.29 -2.69
C HIS A 212 8.73 -10.33 -1.51
N ARG A 213 9.71 -10.32 -0.60
CA ARG A 213 9.72 -9.39 0.53
C ARG A 213 10.80 -8.33 0.37
N PHE A 214 10.41 -7.06 0.41
CA PHE A 214 11.32 -5.93 0.51
C PHE A 214 11.46 -5.44 1.96
N SER A 215 12.66 -5.08 2.38
CA SER A 215 12.85 -4.37 3.64
C SER A 215 12.29 -2.95 3.54
N SER A 216 11.98 -2.32 4.69
CA SER A 216 11.53 -0.91 4.69
C SER A 216 12.57 0.04 4.08
N GLY A 217 13.85 -0.34 4.06
CA GLY A 217 14.95 0.41 3.49
C GLY A 217 15.41 -0.07 2.11
N ALA A 218 14.65 -0.97 1.44
CA ALA A 218 15.00 -1.45 0.11
C ALA A 218 15.22 -0.28 -0.86
N SER A 219 16.24 -0.38 -1.71
CA SER A 219 16.57 0.64 -2.71
C SER A 219 15.79 0.40 -4.01
N ASP A 220 15.79 1.36 -4.90
CA ASP A 220 15.22 1.21 -6.25
C ASP A 220 16.00 0.15 -7.07
N ALA A 221 17.30 -0.03 -6.79
CA ALA A 221 18.09 -1.09 -7.39
C ALA A 221 17.61 -2.49 -6.95
N ASP A 222 17.26 -2.68 -5.67
CA ASP A 222 16.71 -3.95 -5.18
C ASP A 222 15.38 -4.28 -5.91
N ALA A 223 14.56 -3.27 -6.19
CA ALA A 223 13.33 -3.43 -6.96
C ALA A 223 13.60 -3.81 -8.41
N ALA A 224 14.55 -3.13 -9.06
CA ALA A 224 14.94 -3.42 -10.44
C ALA A 224 15.56 -4.83 -10.60
N ASP A 225 16.40 -5.24 -9.67
CA ASP A 225 17.01 -6.57 -9.66
C ASP A 225 15.94 -7.67 -9.50
N TRP A 226 14.93 -7.43 -8.65
CA TRP A 226 13.81 -8.35 -8.51
C TRP A 226 12.99 -8.44 -9.80
N VAL A 227 12.60 -7.30 -10.39
CA VAL A 227 11.86 -7.26 -11.66
C VAL A 227 12.61 -8.00 -12.75
N ALA A 228 13.93 -7.80 -12.86
CA ALA A 228 14.76 -8.50 -13.83
C ALA A 228 14.78 -10.03 -13.64
N SER A 229 14.43 -10.53 -12.46
CA SER A 229 14.35 -11.97 -12.14
C SER A 229 13.00 -12.59 -12.45
N LEU A 230 11.98 -11.79 -12.84
CA LEU A 230 10.59 -12.26 -13.01
C LEU A 230 10.27 -12.72 -14.44
N ASP A 231 11.16 -12.52 -15.43
CA ASP A 231 10.94 -12.89 -16.85
C ASP A 231 9.58 -12.39 -17.40
N LEU A 232 9.17 -11.14 -17.04
CA LEU A 232 7.86 -10.57 -17.37
C LEU A 232 7.59 -10.38 -18.89
N ASN A 233 8.58 -10.62 -19.74
CA ASN A 233 8.52 -10.34 -21.18
C ASN A 233 8.57 -11.61 -22.06
N GLU A 234 8.37 -12.81 -21.48
CA GLU A 234 8.32 -14.06 -22.25
C GLU A 234 6.91 -14.50 -22.67
#